data_81a4dcd411d80551a6d6f7073179fb2a
#
_entry.id   81a4dcd411d80551a6d6f7073179fb2a
#
_cell.length_a   1.000
_cell.length_b   1.000
_cell.length_c   1.000
_cell.angle_alpha   90.00
_cell.angle_beta   90.00
_cell.angle_gamma   90.00
#
_symmetry.space_group_name_H-M   'P 1'
#
loop_
_entity.id
_entity.type
_entity.pdbx_description
1 polymer ?
#
loop_
_entity_poly.entity_id
_entity_poly.type
_entity_poly.pdbx_seq_one_letter_code
_entity_poly.pdbx_strand_id
1 'polypeptide(L)'
;TASASPAAPTGSAGAPREFLTLSVTQSYYTDETASSFDPAYSSSYVDSGSVRPPSKYSPVAVNLRSQASQSLATTLNVQYDWPTRKMLSISTGANFATPATNVSVSWSRSLSAFFPTNAFNATSRLNLLEGRVSGEYQMAWDIQRKTVIRQGVVASYNAQCCGIVMEYQEYNFGNFGGGSSFPTDRRFNIGFTLAGVGTFSNFFGNFGGS
;
A
#
# COMPACT_ATOMS: atom_id res chain seq x y z
N THR A 1 6.28 -41.04 -31.66
CA THR A 1 6.65 -39.64 -31.88
C THR A 1 7.17 -39.07 -30.57
N ALA A 2 8.53 -39.05 -30.46
CA ALA A 2 9.20 -38.49 -29.29
C ALA A 2 9.18 -36.98 -29.39
N SER A 3 8.55 -36.32 -28.38
CA SER A 3 8.57 -34.87 -28.19
C SER A 3 9.87 -34.50 -27.46
N ALA A 4 10.80 -33.89 -28.19
CA ALA A 4 12.01 -33.33 -27.62
C ALA A 4 11.65 -32.03 -26.89
N SER A 5 11.82 -32.01 -25.55
CA SER A 5 11.77 -30.80 -24.72
C SER A 5 13.00 -29.94 -25.05
N PRO A 6 12.86 -28.63 -25.31
CA PRO A 6 14.02 -27.79 -25.54
C PRO A 6 14.78 -27.61 -24.22
N ALA A 7 16.08 -27.90 -24.25
CA ALA A 7 17.01 -27.69 -23.16
C ALA A 7 17.04 -26.21 -22.77
N ALA A 8 16.89 -25.94 -21.47
CA ALA A 8 17.04 -24.61 -20.93
C ALA A 8 18.47 -24.09 -21.18
N PRO A 9 18.66 -22.83 -21.56
CA PRO A 9 19.99 -22.26 -21.75
C PRO A 9 20.68 -22.10 -20.38
N THR A 10 21.67 -22.94 -20.13
CA THR A 10 22.65 -22.77 -19.06
C THR A 10 23.66 -21.71 -19.48
N GLY A 11 23.43 -20.48 -19.07
CA GLY A 11 24.35 -19.37 -19.27
C GLY A 11 23.87 -18.18 -18.48
N SER A 12 24.35 -17.99 -17.27
CA SER A 12 24.12 -16.75 -16.49
C SER A 12 25.01 -15.61 -16.99
N ALA A 13 24.88 -15.24 -18.26
CA ALA A 13 25.18 -13.88 -18.68
C ALA A 13 24.07 -13.02 -18.07
N GLY A 14 24.43 -12.03 -17.24
CA GLY A 14 23.49 -11.24 -16.45
C GLY A 14 22.30 -10.79 -17.28
N ALA A 15 21.11 -11.27 -16.93
CA ALA A 15 19.88 -10.90 -17.63
C ALA A 15 19.80 -9.37 -17.63
N PRO A 16 19.43 -8.74 -18.75
CA PRO A 16 19.29 -7.29 -18.83
C PRO A 16 18.34 -6.84 -17.73
N ARG A 17 18.84 -5.96 -16.87
CA ARG A 17 18.06 -5.45 -15.74
C ARG A 17 17.29 -4.22 -16.19
N GLU A 18 15.99 -4.30 -16.12
CA GLU A 18 15.11 -3.16 -16.31
C GLU A 18 15.21 -2.24 -15.10
N PHE A 19 15.77 -1.04 -15.28
CA PHE A 19 15.93 -0.07 -14.20
C PHE A 19 14.85 1.01 -14.21
N LEU A 20 14.16 1.19 -15.33
CA LEU A 20 13.12 2.20 -15.50
C LEU A 20 12.06 1.70 -16.50
N THR A 21 10.81 1.75 -16.09
CA THR A 21 9.64 1.49 -16.94
C THR A 21 8.72 2.70 -16.88
N LEU A 22 8.41 3.26 -18.04
CA LEU A 22 7.42 4.32 -18.19
C LEU A 22 6.28 3.79 -19.06
N SER A 23 5.07 3.81 -18.55
CA SER A 23 3.85 3.48 -19.29
C SER A 23 2.93 4.70 -19.30
N VAL A 24 2.47 5.08 -20.47
CA VAL A 24 1.47 6.13 -20.67
C VAL A 24 0.29 5.50 -21.40
N THR A 25 -0.87 5.53 -20.81
CA THR A 25 -2.07 4.89 -21.34
C THR A 25 -3.20 5.90 -21.44
N GLN A 26 -3.87 5.90 -22.60
CA GLN A 26 -5.09 6.67 -22.84
C GLN A 26 -5.96 5.86 -23.80
N SER A 27 -7.24 5.73 -23.49
CA SER A 27 -8.23 5.09 -24.36
C SER A 27 -8.99 6.14 -25.17
N TYR A 28 -9.25 5.81 -26.44
CA TYR A 28 -10.11 6.58 -27.32
C TYR A 28 -11.37 5.77 -27.62
N TYR A 29 -12.52 6.37 -27.44
CA TYR A 29 -13.82 5.75 -27.71
C TYR A 29 -14.41 6.36 -28.97
N THR A 30 -14.83 5.53 -29.92
CA THR A 30 -15.49 5.97 -31.15
C THR A 30 -16.87 6.56 -30.84
N ASP A 31 -17.54 6.04 -29.82
CA ASP A 31 -18.79 6.57 -29.28
C ASP A 31 -18.56 7.06 -27.84
N GLU A 32 -19.01 8.28 -27.55
CA GLU A 32 -18.88 8.87 -26.20
C GLU A 32 -19.59 8.05 -25.12
N THR A 33 -20.71 7.39 -25.47
CA THR A 33 -21.46 6.55 -24.55
C THR A 33 -20.71 5.30 -24.15
N ALA A 34 -19.80 4.80 -25.00
CA ALA A 34 -18.97 3.63 -24.70
C ALA A 34 -18.05 3.86 -23.51
N SER A 35 -17.65 5.10 -23.25
CA SER A 35 -16.83 5.42 -22.07
C SER A 35 -17.52 5.10 -20.75
N SER A 36 -18.84 5.16 -20.70
CA SER A 36 -19.64 4.87 -19.51
C SER A 36 -19.56 3.40 -19.07
N PHE A 37 -19.20 2.52 -19.99
CA PHE A 37 -19.07 1.08 -19.74
C PHE A 37 -17.65 0.66 -19.41
N ASP A 38 -16.67 1.57 -19.52
CA ASP A 38 -15.29 1.27 -19.15
C ASP A 38 -15.08 1.45 -17.64
N PRO A 39 -14.78 0.37 -16.89
CA PRO A 39 -14.54 0.46 -15.45
C PRO A 39 -13.39 1.42 -15.08
N ALA A 40 -12.37 1.51 -15.92
CA ALA A 40 -11.24 2.42 -15.71
C ALA A 40 -11.66 3.88 -15.82
N TYR A 41 -12.64 4.16 -16.68
CA TYR A 41 -13.21 5.50 -16.84
C TYR A 41 -14.16 5.84 -15.68
N SER A 42 -15.07 4.94 -15.35
CA SER A 42 -16.08 5.16 -14.30
C SER A 42 -15.46 5.26 -12.91
N SER A 43 -14.41 4.47 -12.61
CA SER A 43 -13.73 4.50 -11.32
C SER A 43 -12.94 5.78 -11.07
N SER A 44 -12.52 6.47 -12.13
CA SER A 44 -11.74 7.72 -12.04
C SER A 44 -12.61 8.94 -11.76
N TYR A 45 -13.94 8.82 -11.92
CA TYR A 45 -14.85 9.94 -11.91
C TYR A 45 -16.10 9.72 -11.08
N VAL A 46 -16.00 10.06 -9.83
CA VAL A 46 -17.16 10.42 -9.02
C VAL A 46 -16.94 11.86 -8.59
N ASP A 47 -17.35 12.83 -9.41
CA ASP A 47 -17.37 14.23 -9.01
C ASP A 47 -18.71 14.54 -8.33
N SER A 48 -18.69 15.42 -7.35
CA SER A 48 -19.76 15.92 -6.46
C SER A 48 -21.17 15.87 -7.07
N GLY A 49 -21.78 14.68 -7.08
CA GLY A 49 -23.16 14.49 -7.51
C GLY A 49 -23.39 14.50 -9.02
N SER A 50 -22.38 14.72 -9.83
CA SER A 50 -22.47 14.64 -11.29
C SER A 50 -21.63 13.47 -11.79
N VAL A 51 -22.30 12.53 -12.42
CA VAL A 51 -21.64 11.59 -13.31
C VAL A 51 -20.98 12.43 -14.39
N ARG A 52 -19.66 12.27 -14.59
CA ARG A 52 -18.97 12.94 -15.70
C ARG A 52 -19.72 12.68 -16.98
N PRO A 53 -19.93 13.71 -17.82
CA PRO A 53 -20.50 13.49 -19.15
C PRO A 53 -19.59 12.54 -19.94
N PRO A 54 -20.16 11.64 -20.74
CA PRO A 54 -19.40 10.78 -21.63
C PRO A 54 -18.37 11.56 -22.42
N SER A 55 -17.21 11.00 -22.66
CA SER A 55 -16.11 11.62 -23.38
C SER A 55 -15.44 10.61 -24.29
N LYS A 56 -14.98 11.07 -25.44
CA LYS A 56 -14.21 10.22 -26.38
C LYS A 56 -12.84 9.83 -25.87
N TYR A 57 -12.34 10.49 -24.83
CA TYR A 57 -11.01 10.22 -24.28
C TYR A 57 -11.09 9.84 -22.82
N SER A 58 -10.40 8.76 -22.46
CA SER A 58 -10.16 8.44 -21.05
C SER A 58 -9.16 9.42 -20.42
N PRO A 59 -9.09 9.49 -19.09
CA PRO A 59 -7.95 10.13 -18.43
C PRO A 59 -6.64 9.53 -18.90
N VAL A 60 -5.61 10.36 -18.98
CA VAL A 60 -4.24 9.91 -19.25
C VAL A 60 -3.68 9.32 -17.96
N ALA A 61 -3.33 8.05 -17.98
CA ALA A 61 -2.65 7.37 -16.89
C ALA A 61 -1.16 7.27 -17.20
N VAL A 62 -0.33 7.82 -16.33
CA VAL A 62 1.13 7.75 -16.40
C VAL A 62 1.61 6.91 -15.24
N ASN A 63 2.29 5.80 -15.54
CA ASN A 63 2.87 4.92 -14.55
C ASN A 63 4.39 4.89 -14.78
N LEU A 64 5.15 5.28 -13.77
CA LEU A 64 6.60 5.21 -13.75
C LEU A 64 7.03 4.26 -12.64
N ARG A 65 7.83 3.29 -13.01
CA ARG A 65 8.49 2.39 -12.07
C ARG A 65 9.99 2.47 -12.28
N SER A 66 10.72 2.70 -11.22
CA SER A 66 12.19 2.69 -11.25
C SER A 66 12.72 1.71 -10.22
N GLN A 67 13.73 0.96 -10.63
CA GLN A 67 14.50 0.09 -9.76
C GLN A 67 15.97 0.52 -9.80
N ALA A 68 16.24 1.62 -9.08
CA ALA A 68 17.55 2.26 -9.09
C ALA A 68 18.67 1.35 -8.58
N SER A 69 18.36 0.45 -7.65
CA SER A 69 19.28 -0.59 -7.16
C SER A 69 18.53 -1.89 -6.88
N GLN A 70 19.26 -2.95 -6.50
CA GLN A 70 18.60 -4.19 -6.04
C GLN A 70 17.76 -3.97 -4.78
N SER A 71 18.15 -2.97 -4.00
CA SER A 71 17.52 -2.66 -2.72
C SER A 71 16.52 -1.53 -2.79
N LEU A 72 16.48 -0.72 -3.88
CA LEU A 72 15.63 0.46 -3.96
C LEU A 72 14.74 0.41 -5.20
N ALA A 73 13.44 0.39 -4.97
CA ALA A 73 12.42 0.53 -5.99
C ALA A 73 11.53 1.74 -5.70
N THR A 74 11.14 2.46 -6.74
CA THR A 74 10.22 3.60 -6.64
C THR A 74 9.11 3.48 -7.68
N THR A 75 7.94 4.00 -7.35
CA THR A 75 6.77 4.03 -8.22
C THR A 75 6.14 5.40 -8.20
N LEU A 76 5.63 5.84 -9.34
CA LEU A 76 4.83 7.05 -9.48
C LEU A 76 3.66 6.72 -10.41
N ASN A 77 2.45 7.01 -9.97
CA ASN A 77 1.25 6.89 -10.77
C ASN A 77 0.52 8.23 -10.77
N VAL A 78 0.17 8.72 -11.94
CA VAL A 78 -0.53 9.98 -12.12
C VAL A 78 -1.70 9.74 -13.07
N GLN A 79 -2.87 10.24 -12.72
CA GLN A 79 -4.02 10.27 -13.60
C GLN A 79 -4.43 11.72 -13.84
N TYR A 80 -4.45 12.10 -15.10
CA TYR A 80 -4.78 13.45 -15.54
C TYR A 80 -5.90 13.45 -16.56
N ASP A 81 -6.91 14.23 -16.31
CA ASP A 81 -8.02 14.39 -17.21
C ASP A 81 -7.81 15.60 -18.14
N TRP A 82 -7.49 15.31 -19.38
CA TRP A 82 -7.22 16.32 -20.37
C TRP A 82 -8.44 17.22 -20.69
N PRO A 83 -9.68 16.69 -20.90
CA PRO A 83 -10.84 17.51 -21.20
C PRO A 83 -11.18 18.51 -20.10
N THR A 84 -11.13 18.11 -18.84
CA THR A 84 -11.43 19.00 -17.71
C THR A 84 -10.19 19.72 -17.17
N ARG A 85 -8.99 19.39 -17.66
CA ARG A 85 -7.69 19.90 -17.19
C ARG A 85 -7.48 19.72 -15.68
N LYS A 86 -8.00 18.63 -15.13
CA LYS A 86 -7.89 18.31 -13.70
C LYS A 86 -6.98 17.11 -13.48
N MET A 87 -6.17 17.18 -12.45
CA MET A 87 -5.48 16.01 -11.92
C MET A 87 -6.46 15.22 -11.07
N LEU A 88 -6.63 13.93 -11.35
CA LEU A 88 -7.57 13.05 -10.64
C LEU A 88 -6.90 12.40 -9.44
N SER A 89 -5.74 11.85 -9.66
CA SER A 89 -4.98 11.19 -8.62
C SER A 89 -3.49 11.26 -8.90
N ILE A 90 -2.73 11.26 -7.82
CA ILE A 90 -1.29 11.08 -7.85
C ILE A 90 -0.92 10.18 -6.68
N SER A 91 -0.11 9.18 -6.94
CA SER A 91 0.50 8.36 -5.90
C SER A 91 1.96 8.10 -6.21
N THR A 92 2.77 8.13 -5.18
CA THR A 92 4.18 7.79 -5.26
C THR A 92 4.56 6.89 -4.11
N GLY A 93 5.50 5.99 -4.36
CA GLY A 93 5.98 5.08 -3.36
C GLY A 93 7.46 4.80 -3.54
N ALA A 94 8.13 4.49 -2.45
CA ALA A 94 9.50 4.00 -2.43
C ALA A 94 9.59 2.80 -1.48
N ASN A 95 10.31 1.79 -1.92
CA ASN A 95 10.62 0.62 -1.11
C ASN A 95 12.13 0.43 -1.08
N PHE A 96 12.67 0.32 0.13
CA PHE A 96 14.07 -0.02 0.39
C PHE A 96 14.11 -1.35 1.12
N ALA A 97 14.75 -2.35 0.52
CA ALA A 97 14.80 -3.70 1.05
C ALA A 97 16.24 -4.21 1.10
N THR A 98 16.65 -4.69 2.27
CA THR A 98 17.87 -5.44 2.51
C THR A 98 17.52 -6.73 3.27
N PRO A 99 18.44 -7.70 3.44
CA PRO A 99 18.16 -8.87 4.25
C PRO A 99 17.73 -8.57 5.69
N ALA A 100 18.23 -7.47 6.27
CA ALA A 100 17.94 -7.08 7.64
C ALA A 100 16.82 -6.05 7.78
N THR A 101 16.53 -5.28 6.72
CA THR A 101 15.64 -4.13 6.82
C THR A 101 14.75 -4.02 5.59
N ASN A 102 13.46 -3.78 5.79
CA ASN A 102 12.53 -3.41 4.73
C ASN A 102 11.80 -2.15 5.16
N VAL A 103 11.90 -1.08 4.37
CA VAL A 103 11.19 0.19 4.59
C VAL A 103 10.39 0.52 3.35
N SER A 104 9.10 0.73 3.52
CA SER A 104 8.20 1.16 2.46
C SER A 104 7.51 2.45 2.87
N VAL A 105 7.55 3.43 2.00
CA VAL A 105 6.83 4.69 2.17
C VAL A 105 5.98 4.95 0.94
N SER A 106 4.77 5.44 1.14
CA SER A 106 3.90 5.83 0.04
C SER A 106 3.09 7.05 0.40
N TRP A 107 2.88 7.89 -0.59
CA TRP A 107 1.99 9.02 -0.52
C TRP A 107 0.99 8.94 -1.66
N SER A 108 -0.26 9.21 -1.35
CA SER A 108 -1.33 9.22 -2.34
C SER A 108 -2.26 10.41 -2.10
N ARG A 109 -2.64 11.04 -3.19
CA ARG A 109 -3.65 12.09 -3.21
C ARG A 109 -4.67 11.80 -4.29
N SER A 110 -5.93 11.75 -3.91
CA SER A 110 -7.06 11.67 -4.82
C SER A 110 -7.89 12.94 -4.67
N LEU A 111 -8.26 13.52 -5.78
CA LEU A 111 -9.11 14.71 -5.86
C LEU A 111 -10.57 14.33 -6.13
N SER A 112 -10.96 13.10 -5.80
CA SER A 112 -12.37 12.69 -5.83
C SER A 112 -13.21 13.64 -4.99
N ALA A 113 -14.33 14.11 -5.54
CA ALA A 113 -15.16 15.09 -4.85
C ALA A 113 -15.89 14.53 -3.63
N PHE A 114 -16.21 13.23 -3.62
CA PHE A 114 -16.88 12.61 -2.47
C PHE A 114 -15.93 12.26 -1.34
N PHE A 115 -14.75 11.76 -1.67
CA PHE A 115 -13.76 11.32 -0.69
C PHE A 115 -12.37 11.77 -1.12
N PRO A 116 -12.06 13.08 -1.02
CA PRO A 116 -10.71 13.53 -1.26
C PRO A 116 -9.78 12.87 -0.24
N THR A 117 -8.77 12.20 -0.71
CA THR A 117 -7.78 11.56 0.14
C THR A 117 -6.43 12.22 -0.06
N ASN A 118 -5.71 12.42 1.01
CA ASN A 118 -4.33 12.86 0.99
C ASN A 118 -3.62 12.15 2.14
N ALA A 119 -3.11 10.96 1.83
CA ALA A 119 -2.63 10.03 2.83
C ALA A 119 -1.14 9.71 2.61
N PHE A 120 -0.42 9.64 3.70
CA PHE A 120 0.93 9.13 3.77
C PHE A 120 0.94 7.84 4.58
N ASN A 121 1.56 6.80 4.03
CA ASN A 121 1.75 5.53 4.72
C ASN A 121 3.23 5.21 4.80
N ALA A 122 3.65 4.70 5.94
CA ALA A 122 5.00 4.20 6.15
C ALA A 122 4.95 2.86 6.86
N THR A 123 5.77 1.92 6.39
CA THR A 123 6.01 0.66 7.08
C THR A 123 7.51 0.44 7.16
N SER A 124 7.98 -0.07 8.27
CA SER A 124 9.36 -0.51 8.41
C SER A 124 9.42 -1.84 9.13
N ARG A 125 10.25 -2.74 8.64
CA ARG A 125 10.53 -4.02 9.26
C ARG A 125 12.03 -4.17 9.43
N LEU A 126 12.43 -4.59 10.62
CA LEU A 126 13.80 -4.85 11.00
C LEU A 126 13.91 -6.30 11.44
N ASN A 127 14.93 -7.01 10.96
CA ASN A 127 15.29 -8.35 11.39
C ASN A 127 16.72 -8.32 11.87
N LEU A 128 16.92 -8.57 13.15
CA LEU A 128 18.22 -8.53 13.82
C LEU A 128 18.55 -9.91 14.36
N LEU A 129 19.83 -10.14 14.66
CA LEU A 129 20.32 -11.38 15.26
C LEU A 129 19.86 -12.62 14.48
N GLU A 130 20.08 -12.62 13.16
CA GLU A 130 19.71 -13.73 12.27
C GLU A 130 18.22 -14.11 12.34
N GLY A 131 17.35 -13.12 12.55
CA GLY A 131 15.90 -13.31 12.64
C GLY A 131 15.39 -13.67 14.04
N ARG A 132 16.23 -13.69 15.07
CA ARG A 132 15.78 -13.92 16.45
C ARG A 132 15.01 -12.72 17.01
N VAL A 133 15.37 -11.52 16.59
CA VAL A 133 14.65 -10.29 16.97
C VAL A 133 14.08 -9.69 15.71
N SER A 134 12.78 -9.43 15.70
CA SER A 134 12.16 -8.65 14.63
C SER A 134 11.32 -7.53 15.20
N GLY A 135 11.27 -6.43 14.47
CA GLY A 135 10.45 -5.28 14.78
C GLY A 135 9.73 -4.82 13.51
N GLU A 136 8.46 -4.47 13.64
CA GLU A 136 7.68 -3.87 12.57
C GLU A 136 6.99 -2.62 13.10
N TYR A 137 7.09 -1.55 12.34
CA TYR A 137 6.35 -0.31 12.58
C TYR A 137 5.52 0.03 11.35
N GLN A 138 4.27 0.42 11.58
CA GLN A 138 3.38 0.89 10.53
C GLN A 138 2.68 2.17 10.96
N MET A 139 2.52 3.08 10.02
CA MET A 139 1.83 4.35 10.24
C MET A 139 1.02 4.74 9.00
N ALA A 140 -0.20 5.22 9.21
CA ALA A 140 -1.03 5.86 8.20
C ALA A 140 -1.43 7.24 8.71
N TRP A 141 -1.09 8.28 7.96
CA TRP A 141 -1.35 9.67 8.29
C TRP A 141 -2.20 10.35 7.22
N ASP A 142 -3.31 10.95 7.65
CA ASP A 142 -4.13 11.83 6.81
C ASP A 142 -3.53 13.24 6.87
N ILE A 143 -2.91 13.65 5.76
CA ILE A 143 -2.28 14.96 5.65
C ILE A 143 -3.33 16.08 5.66
N GLN A 144 -4.50 15.82 5.06
CA GLN A 144 -5.56 16.82 4.96
C GLN A 144 -6.16 17.13 6.33
N ARG A 145 -6.39 16.11 7.14
CA ARG A 145 -6.91 16.23 8.50
C ARG A 145 -5.83 16.43 9.56
N LYS A 146 -4.56 16.34 9.17
CA LYS A 146 -3.39 16.40 10.07
C LYS A 146 -3.47 15.39 11.22
N THR A 147 -4.00 14.21 10.94
CA THR A 147 -4.29 13.20 11.96
C THR A 147 -3.63 11.87 11.55
N VAL A 148 -3.01 11.21 12.54
CA VAL A 148 -2.59 9.81 12.38
C VAL A 148 -3.84 8.94 12.46
N ILE A 149 -4.16 8.23 11.37
CA ILE A 149 -5.33 7.34 11.29
C ILE A 149 -5.04 6.04 12.01
N ARG A 150 -3.84 5.51 11.81
CA ARG A 150 -3.39 4.25 12.38
C ARG A 150 -1.89 4.29 12.63
N GLN A 151 -1.50 3.77 13.77
CA GLN A 151 -0.11 3.42 14.05
C GLN A 151 -0.04 2.09 14.77
N GLY A 152 1.01 1.33 14.49
CA GLY A 152 1.22 0.04 15.10
C GLY A 152 2.69 -0.30 15.21
N VAL A 153 3.02 -0.98 16.28
CA VAL A 153 4.35 -1.53 16.55
C VAL A 153 4.20 -3.00 16.89
N VAL A 154 4.96 -3.84 16.23
CA VAL A 154 5.10 -5.26 16.57
C VAL A 154 6.57 -5.51 16.86
N ALA A 155 6.87 -6.10 18.00
CA ALA A 155 8.19 -6.55 18.36
C ALA A 155 8.14 -8.04 18.67
N SER A 156 9.05 -8.81 18.13
CA SER A 156 9.13 -10.23 18.43
C SER A 156 10.56 -10.65 18.75
N TYR A 157 10.65 -11.57 19.71
CA TYR A 157 11.86 -12.26 20.06
C TYR A 157 11.61 -13.75 19.95
N ASN A 158 12.46 -14.45 19.21
CA ASN A 158 12.33 -15.89 18.97
C ASN A 158 13.61 -16.60 19.39
N ALA A 159 13.54 -17.38 20.47
CA ALA A 159 14.57 -18.30 20.91
C ALA A 159 14.24 -19.73 20.42
N GLN A 160 15.21 -20.65 20.51
CA GLN A 160 15.02 -22.03 20.03
C GLN A 160 13.83 -22.76 20.69
N CYS A 161 13.52 -22.45 21.95
CA CYS A 161 12.46 -23.09 22.72
C CYS A 161 11.18 -22.25 22.86
N CYS A 162 11.28 -20.95 22.72
CA CYS A 162 10.17 -20.04 23.03
C CYS A 162 10.29 -18.76 22.25
N GLY A 163 9.14 -18.14 21.99
CA GLY A 163 9.02 -16.84 21.34
C GLY A 163 8.09 -15.93 22.13
N ILE A 164 8.35 -14.63 22.04
CA ILE A 164 7.52 -13.58 22.61
C ILE A 164 7.20 -12.61 21.49
N VAL A 165 5.92 -12.26 21.35
CA VAL A 165 5.45 -11.23 20.43
C VAL A 165 4.70 -10.19 21.24
N MET A 166 5.05 -8.93 21.06
CA MET A 166 4.36 -7.78 21.61
C MET A 166 3.83 -6.95 20.47
N GLU A 167 2.56 -6.62 20.53
CA GLU A 167 1.87 -5.83 19.53
C GLU A 167 1.14 -4.66 20.20
N TYR A 168 1.38 -3.46 19.70
CA TYR A 168 0.63 -2.26 20.04
C TYR A 168 0.00 -1.69 18.77
N GLN A 169 -1.29 -1.44 18.81
CA GLN A 169 -2.03 -0.81 17.72
C GLN A 169 -2.87 0.34 18.28
N GLU A 170 -2.86 1.44 17.56
CA GLU A 170 -3.71 2.60 17.80
C GLU A 170 -4.44 2.98 16.53
N TYR A 171 -5.76 3.11 16.62
CA TYR A 171 -6.64 3.57 15.56
C TYR A 171 -7.33 4.84 15.99
N ASN A 172 -7.21 5.88 15.19
CA ASN A 172 -7.90 7.14 15.39
C ASN A 172 -8.89 7.33 14.24
N PHE A 173 -10.14 7.04 14.52
CA PHE A 173 -11.20 7.14 13.51
C PHE A 173 -11.62 8.59 13.24
N GLY A 174 -11.18 9.56 14.04
CA GLY A 174 -11.45 10.98 13.84
C GLY A 174 -12.94 11.33 13.80
N ASN A 175 -13.23 12.58 13.58
CA ASN A 175 -14.60 13.04 13.31
C ASN A 175 -14.92 12.82 11.82
N PHE A 176 -15.54 11.71 11.47
CA PHE A 176 -16.19 11.54 10.18
C PHE A 176 -17.47 12.38 10.18
N GLY A 177 -17.40 13.58 9.60
CA GLY A 177 -18.44 14.55 9.35
C GLY A 177 -19.84 14.22 9.87
N GLY A 178 -20.23 14.71 11.05
CA GLY A 178 -21.56 14.44 11.58
C GLY A 178 -21.66 14.47 13.11
N GLY A 179 -20.71 15.07 13.80
CA GLY A 179 -20.85 15.36 15.26
C GLY A 179 -20.60 14.19 16.21
N SER A 180 -20.33 12.99 15.71
CA SER A 180 -19.92 11.84 16.53
C SER A 180 -18.41 11.74 16.55
N SER A 181 -17.80 12.05 17.68
CA SER A 181 -16.39 11.77 17.94
C SER A 181 -16.25 10.27 18.22
N PHE A 182 -15.67 9.53 17.30
CA PHE A 182 -15.30 8.14 17.58
C PHE A 182 -14.06 8.13 18.47
N PRO A 183 -14.08 7.36 19.57
CA PRO A 183 -12.93 7.28 20.48
C PRO A 183 -11.74 6.63 19.76
N THR A 184 -10.54 7.05 20.15
CA THR A 184 -9.31 6.38 19.75
C THR A 184 -9.30 4.97 20.34
N ASP A 185 -9.19 3.95 19.48
CA ASP A 185 -9.06 2.56 19.92
C ASP A 185 -7.57 2.21 20.06
N ARG A 186 -7.18 1.72 21.22
CA ARG A 186 -5.82 1.29 21.53
C ARG A 186 -5.83 -0.15 21.97
N ARG A 187 -5.01 -0.96 21.30
CA ARG A 187 -4.90 -2.38 21.59
C ARG A 187 -3.46 -2.75 21.89
N PHE A 188 -3.30 -3.52 22.94
CA PHE A 188 -2.02 -4.10 23.30
C PHE A 188 -2.18 -5.61 23.45
N ASN A 189 -1.38 -6.38 22.70
CA ASN A 189 -1.39 -7.83 22.72
C ASN A 189 0.01 -8.36 23.09
N ILE A 190 0.04 -9.39 23.90
CA ILE A 190 1.25 -10.17 24.15
C ILE A 190 0.95 -11.62 23.82
N GLY A 191 1.79 -12.23 22.99
CA GLY A 191 1.73 -13.62 22.63
C GLY A 191 3.00 -14.36 23.04
N PHE A 192 2.84 -15.61 23.44
CA PHE A 192 3.95 -16.53 23.76
C PHE A 192 3.83 -17.75 22.86
N THR A 193 4.95 -18.18 22.30
CA THR A 193 5.04 -19.40 21.50
C THR A 193 6.01 -20.34 22.20
N LEU A 194 5.59 -21.58 22.43
CA LEU A 194 6.44 -22.63 22.97
C LEU A 194 6.64 -23.70 21.90
N ALA A 195 7.88 -24.02 21.61
CA ALA A 195 8.21 -25.06 20.63
C ALA A 195 7.63 -26.43 21.08
N GLY A 196 6.89 -27.07 20.18
CA GLY A 196 6.23 -28.35 20.44
C GLY A 196 4.92 -28.30 21.22
N VAL A 197 4.50 -27.13 21.73
CA VAL A 197 3.26 -26.97 22.49
C VAL A 197 2.22 -26.14 21.78
N GLY A 198 2.68 -25.06 21.08
CA GLY A 198 1.78 -24.17 20.33
C GLY A 198 1.97 -22.69 20.67
N THR A 199 1.11 -21.86 20.09
CA THR A 199 1.11 -20.41 20.29
C THR A 199 -0.05 -20.03 21.19
N PHE A 200 0.23 -19.28 22.24
CA PHE A 200 -0.75 -18.73 23.18
C PHE A 200 -0.82 -17.22 22.92
N SER A 201 -1.91 -16.76 22.33
CA SER A 201 -2.21 -15.35 22.12
C SER A 201 -3.34 -14.91 23.05
N ASN A 202 -3.40 -13.62 23.40
CA ASN A 202 -4.42 -13.03 24.26
C ASN A 202 -4.43 -13.49 25.72
N PHE A 203 -3.24 -13.71 26.31
CA PHE A 203 -3.13 -14.14 27.71
C PHE A 203 -3.74 -13.10 28.72
N PHE A 204 -3.83 -11.84 28.32
CA PHE A 204 -4.32 -10.76 29.19
C PHE A 204 -5.67 -10.19 28.74
N GLY A 205 -6.52 -10.92 28.10
CA GLY A 205 -7.89 -10.43 27.84
C GLY A 205 -7.94 -9.02 27.24
N ASN A 206 -9.03 -8.69 26.62
CA ASN A 206 -9.25 -7.37 26.02
C ASN A 206 -9.28 -6.28 27.12
N PHE A 207 -8.20 -5.58 27.39
CA PHE A 207 -8.18 -4.37 28.24
C PHE A 207 -8.71 -3.18 27.47
N GLY A 208 -9.90 -3.28 26.94
CA GLY A 208 -10.60 -2.23 26.25
C GLY A 208 -12.05 -2.27 26.66
N GLY A 209 -12.33 -1.80 27.88
CA GLY A 209 -13.68 -1.76 28.38
C GLY A 209 -14.06 -0.38 28.87
N SER A 210 -15.15 0.11 28.43
CA SER A 210 -16.05 1.18 28.83
C SER A 210 -15.64 2.58 28.51
#